data_a15751cd6eda7a40866c517ec3caf93b
#
_entry.id   a15751cd6eda7a40866c517ec3caf93b
#
_cell.length_a   1.000
_cell.length_b   1.000
_cell.length_c   1.000
_cell.angle_alpha   90.00
_cell.angle_beta   90.00
_cell.angle_gamma   90.00
#
_symmetry.space_group_name_H-M   'P 1'
#
loop_
_entity.id
_entity.type
_entity.pdbx_description
1 polymer ?
#
loop_
_entity_poly.entity_id
_entity_poly.type
_entity_poly.pdbx_seq_one_letter_code
_entity_poly.pdbx_strand_id
1 'polypeptide(L)'
;IYTRPAQTFVEDNLVDKLEYRRVSTDALKELSGIKSTDALRLVSPSDYLSTRQNPFSFATAGKHIAVLYAVGDIVDSGRDGIVGPRMVDQIVELADDDDVLGMVLRVNSPGGSAFASEQIWEALNYFKSKNKKLYVSMGDYAASGGYYISCGADKIFADRTTITGSIGVFGMIPDLSGLVTDKFGITFSTVETNPNAMLASTVEPLSAAQKDAIQRSVENIYDLFTSRVADGRHLSQDSVKAIAEGRVWIGSRAIQIGLVDEIGSLADAINAMVDQYDISSNDVKAYPQVKEKIWEQILRESGGLDDLKVPAFDTRTLQELEMVARLREANPIQARMELMYFE
;
A
#
# COMPACT_ATOMS: atom_id res chain seq x y z
N ILE A 1 -15.52 3.05 -18.69
CA ILE A 1 -16.71 3.02 -17.80
C ILE A 1 -17.18 4.45 -17.53
N TYR A 2 -16.33 5.38 -17.06
CA TYR A 2 -16.71 6.73 -16.67
C TYR A 2 -17.29 7.63 -17.77
N THR A 3 -17.10 7.29 -19.04
CA THR A 3 -17.62 8.07 -20.19
C THR A 3 -18.93 7.52 -20.77
N ARG A 4 -19.44 6.41 -20.23
CA ARG A 4 -20.64 5.75 -20.71
C ARG A 4 -21.88 6.24 -19.92
N PRO A 5 -23.06 6.33 -20.57
CA PRO A 5 -24.30 6.66 -19.86
C PRO A 5 -24.58 5.68 -18.70
N ALA A 6 -25.16 6.18 -17.60
CA ALA A 6 -25.46 5.34 -16.42
C ALA A 6 -26.31 4.10 -16.77
N GLN A 7 -27.17 4.18 -17.78
CA GLN A 7 -28.00 3.06 -18.21
C GLN A 7 -27.18 1.82 -18.61
N THR A 8 -25.96 2.00 -19.15
CA THR A 8 -25.07 0.87 -19.48
C THR A 8 -24.66 0.02 -18.27
N PHE A 9 -24.67 0.56 -17.06
CA PHE A 9 -24.40 -0.24 -15.87
C PHE A 9 -25.49 -1.28 -15.61
N VAL A 10 -26.75 -0.96 -15.95
CA VAL A 10 -27.85 -1.93 -15.88
C VAL A 10 -27.73 -2.95 -16.99
N GLU A 11 -27.45 -2.50 -18.23
CA GLU A 11 -27.30 -3.37 -19.40
C GLU A 11 -26.14 -4.36 -19.24
N ASP A 12 -25.05 -3.92 -18.61
CA ASP A 12 -23.87 -4.76 -18.33
C ASP A 12 -24.04 -5.59 -17.02
N ASN A 13 -25.21 -5.56 -16.36
CA ASN A 13 -25.52 -6.25 -15.10
C ASN A 13 -24.56 -5.90 -13.94
N LEU A 14 -24.05 -4.68 -13.92
CA LEU A 14 -23.22 -4.16 -12.83
C LEU A 14 -24.07 -3.60 -11.67
N VAL A 15 -25.29 -3.18 -11.97
CA VAL A 15 -26.30 -2.76 -11.00
C VAL A 15 -27.68 -3.29 -11.48
N ASP A 16 -28.59 -3.54 -10.54
CA ASP A 16 -29.92 -4.07 -10.86
C ASP A 16 -30.83 -2.99 -11.46
N LYS A 17 -30.71 -1.74 -11.03
CA LYS A 17 -31.49 -0.61 -11.53
C LYS A 17 -30.85 0.73 -11.25
N LEU A 18 -31.28 1.74 -11.99
CA LEU A 18 -30.97 3.14 -11.72
C LEU A 18 -32.17 3.79 -11.05
N GLU A 19 -31.93 4.41 -9.89
CA GLU A 19 -32.96 5.16 -9.19
C GLU A 19 -32.37 6.33 -8.39
N TYR A 20 -33.21 7.31 -8.08
CA TYR A 20 -32.78 8.41 -7.23
C TYR A 20 -32.69 7.97 -5.76
N ARG A 21 -31.75 8.55 -5.03
CA ARG A 21 -31.50 8.28 -3.61
C ARG A 21 -32.77 8.27 -2.75
N ARG A 22 -33.73 9.17 -3.04
CA ARG A 22 -34.99 9.22 -2.31
C ARG A 22 -35.78 7.91 -2.46
N VAL A 23 -35.84 7.36 -3.66
CA VAL A 23 -36.57 6.09 -3.94
C VAL A 23 -35.91 4.93 -3.19
N SER A 24 -34.59 4.83 -3.23
CA SER A 24 -33.85 3.81 -2.47
C SER A 24 -34.04 3.97 -0.96
N THR A 25 -34.08 5.22 -0.46
CA THR A 25 -34.34 5.50 0.96
C THR A 25 -35.74 5.08 1.36
N ASP A 26 -36.77 5.35 0.53
CA ASP A 26 -38.14 4.93 0.79
C ASP A 26 -38.30 3.40 0.80
N ALA A 27 -37.63 2.73 -0.15
CA ALA A 27 -37.58 1.25 -0.17
C ALA A 27 -36.91 0.67 1.08
N LEU A 28 -35.82 1.27 1.56
CA LEU A 28 -35.16 0.84 2.81
C LEU A 28 -36.07 1.04 4.03
N LYS A 29 -36.84 2.13 4.11
CA LYS A 29 -37.81 2.35 5.17
C LYS A 29 -38.90 1.30 5.16
N GLU A 30 -39.43 0.98 3.98
CA GLU A 30 -40.44 -0.06 3.80
C GLU A 30 -39.91 -1.44 4.25
N LEU A 31 -38.70 -1.84 3.78
CA LEU A 31 -38.06 -3.09 4.19
C LEU A 31 -37.79 -3.17 5.69
N SER A 32 -37.52 -2.01 6.32
CA SER A 32 -37.23 -1.91 7.76
C SER A 32 -38.49 -1.74 8.62
N GLY A 33 -39.69 -1.67 8.01
CA GLY A 33 -40.94 -1.42 8.72
C GLY A 33 -41.04 -0.02 9.33
N ILE A 34 -40.26 0.95 8.84
CA ILE A 34 -40.22 2.33 9.32
C ILE A 34 -41.23 3.16 8.51
N LYS A 35 -42.01 4.03 9.17
CA LYS A 35 -42.95 4.92 8.48
C LYS A 35 -42.19 5.85 7.57
N SER A 36 -42.77 6.18 6.41
CA SER A 36 -42.16 7.08 5.41
C SER A 36 -41.78 8.45 5.95
N THR A 37 -42.52 8.93 6.97
CA THR A 37 -42.30 10.22 7.67
C THR A 37 -41.12 10.19 8.65
N ASP A 38 -40.72 9.01 9.09
CA ASP A 38 -39.69 8.87 10.12
C ASP A 38 -38.29 8.87 9.53
N ALA A 39 -37.31 9.31 10.29
CA ALA A 39 -35.91 9.29 9.84
C ALA A 39 -35.36 7.87 9.79
N LEU A 40 -34.76 7.49 8.68
CA LEU A 40 -34.02 6.25 8.55
C LEU A 40 -32.72 6.34 9.37
N ARG A 41 -32.57 5.51 10.38
CA ARG A 41 -31.32 5.39 11.16
C ARG A 41 -30.39 4.39 10.48
N LEU A 42 -29.32 4.90 9.90
CA LEU A 42 -28.28 4.09 9.29
C LEU A 42 -27.12 3.96 10.27
N VAL A 43 -26.55 2.78 10.33
CA VAL A 43 -25.29 2.50 11.04
C VAL A 43 -24.25 2.28 9.97
N SER A 44 -23.11 2.96 10.08
CA SER A 44 -22.01 2.74 9.16
C SER A 44 -21.42 1.33 9.35
N PRO A 45 -20.82 0.72 8.32
CA PRO A 45 -20.13 -0.56 8.49
C PRO A 45 -19.07 -0.52 9.60
N SER A 46 -18.36 0.59 9.76
CA SER A 46 -17.37 0.80 10.82
C SER A 46 -18.01 0.80 12.21
N ASP A 47 -19.15 1.53 12.38
CA ASP A 47 -19.84 1.57 13.67
C ASP A 47 -20.44 0.22 14.01
N TYR A 48 -21.01 -0.49 13.01
CA TYR A 48 -21.52 -1.86 13.22
C TYR A 48 -20.41 -2.82 13.63
N LEU A 49 -19.23 -2.74 12.99
CA LEU A 49 -18.08 -3.57 13.34
C LEU A 49 -17.52 -3.22 14.72
N SER A 50 -17.60 -1.96 15.15
CA SER A 50 -17.17 -1.54 16.50
C SER A 50 -18.07 -2.07 17.61
N THR A 51 -19.37 -2.33 17.32
CA THR A 51 -20.32 -2.93 18.29
C THR A 51 -20.20 -4.44 18.38
N ARG A 52 -19.68 -5.11 17.35
CA ARG A 52 -19.27 -6.49 17.45
C ARG A 52 -17.97 -6.51 18.23
N GLN A 53 -17.92 -7.30 19.29
CA GLN A 53 -16.65 -7.64 19.91
C GLN A 53 -15.69 -8.02 18.78
N ASN A 54 -14.65 -7.21 18.58
CA ASN A 54 -13.68 -7.44 17.51
C ASN A 54 -13.12 -8.85 17.73
N PRO A 55 -13.36 -9.82 16.86
CA PRO A 55 -12.81 -11.17 17.04
C PRO A 55 -11.28 -11.17 17.15
N PHE A 56 -10.64 -10.07 16.73
CA PHE A 56 -9.20 -9.85 16.84
C PHE A 56 -8.79 -9.10 18.12
N SER A 57 -9.68 -8.74 19.04
CA SER A 57 -9.37 -7.91 20.21
C SER A 57 -9.24 -8.67 21.52
N PHE A 58 -9.57 -9.95 21.55
CA PHE A 58 -9.36 -10.80 22.74
C PHE A 58 -8.08 -11.62 22.60
N ALA A 59 -6.97 -10.92 22.58
CA ALA A 59 -5.70 -11.59 22.77
C ALA A 59 -5.60 -12.05 24.22
N THR A 60 -5.94 -13.30 24.46
CA THR A 60 -5.50 -14.00 25.65
C THR A 60 -3.98 -13.92 25.75
N ALA A 61 -3.45 -13.82 26.97
CA ALA A 61 -2.03 -14.03 27.20
C ALA A 61 -1.69 -15.45 26.71
N GLY A 62 -1.00 -15.54 25.56
CA GLY A 62 -0.68 -16.81 24.96
C GLY A 62 -0.29 -16.71 23.48
N LYS A 63 0.06 -17.84 22.91
CA LYS A 63 0.50 -17.97 21.52
C LYS A 63 -0.56 -17.53 20.53
N HIS A 64 -0.17 -16.76 19.52
CA HIS A 64 -1.12 -16.15 18.59
C HIS A 64 -0.51 -15.95 17.20
N ILE A 65 -1.40 -15.69 16.23
CA ILE A 65 -1.04 -15.23 14.89
C ILE A 65 -1.08 -13.71 14.85
N ALA A 66 -0.03 -13.09 14.30
CA ALA A 66 0.01 -11.66 14.05
C ALA A 66 -0.57 -11.36 12.65
N VAL A 67 -1.48 -10.39 12.57
CA VAL A 67 -1.91 -9.77 11.30
C VAL A 67 -1.29 -8.38 11.24
N LEU A 68 -0.25 -8.22 10.43
CA LEU A 68 0.45 -6.94 10.27
C LEU A 68 -0.05 -6.23 9.01
N TYR A 69 -0.51 -4.98 9.16
CA TYR A 69 -1.02 -4.18 8.06
C TYR A 69 0.07 -3.33 7.43
N ALA A 70 0.27 -3.48 6.12
CA ALA A 70 1.16 -2.69 5.27
C ALA A 70 0.29 -1.96 4.22
N VAL A 71 -0.17 -0.74 4.57
CA VAL A 71 -1.13 0.02 3.77
C VAL A 71 -0.57 1.38 3.38
N GLY A 72 -0.70 1.73 2.10
CA GLY A 72 -0.25 2.99 1.53
C GLY A 72 1.12 2.92 0.88
N ASP A 73 1.70 4.09 0.58
CA ASP A 73 3.01 4.22 -0.06
C ASP A 73 4.12 3.75 0.89
N ILE A 74 5.15 3.10 0.33
CA ILE A 74 6.37 2.75 1.07
C ILE A 74 7.31 3.94 1.05
N VAL A 75 7.67 4.44 2.22
CA VAL A 75 8.47 5.66 2.38
C VAL A 75 9.65 5.43 3.36
N ASP A 76 10.73 6.17 3.14
CA ASP A 76 11.92 6.09 4.01
C ASP A 76 11.69 6.78 5.36
N SER A 77 10.84 7.80 5.39
CA SER A 77 10.52 8.60 6.58
C SER A 77 9.11 9.20 6.46
N GLY A 78 8.61 9.81 7.52
CA GLY A 78 7.30 10.46 7.53
C GLY A 78 6.35 9.89 8.58
N ARG A 79 5.05 10.23 8.45
CA ARG A 79 4.01 9.81 9.39
C ARG A 79 3.01 8.84 8.78
N ASP A 80 2.75 8.99 7.48
CA ASP A 80 1.72 8.28 6.75
C ASP A 80 2.31 7.18 5.86
N GLY A 81 1.52 6.18 5.55
CA GLY A 81 1.92 5.04 4.73
C GLY A 81 2.78 4.02 5.48
N ILE A 82 3.51 3.22 4.72
CA ILE A 82 4.43 2.18 5.20
C ILE A 82 5.79 2.82 5.41
N VAL A 83 6.02 3.34 6.61
CA VAL A 83 7.30 3.96 6.97
C VAL A 83 8.32 2.87 7.26
N GLY A 84 9.34 2.73 6.38
CA GLY A 84 10.31 1.63 6.40
C GLY A 84 10.88 1.31 7.78
N PRO A 85 11.54 2.24 8.49
CA PRO A 85 12.09 1.97 9.81
C PRO A 85 11.08 1.44 10.83
N ARG A 86 9.86 2.03 10.88
CA ARG A 86 8.81 1.57 11.80
C ARG A 86 8.30 0.18 11.47
N MET A 87 8.16 -0.12 10.17
CA MET A 87 7.73 -1.44 9.73
C MET A 87 8.78 -2.49 10.07
N VAL A 88 10.06 -2.19 9.86
CA VAL A 88 11.19 -3.05 10.24
C VAL A 88 11.18 -3.32 11.75
N ASP A 89 11.08 -2.28 12.59
CA ASP A 89 11.05 -2.42 14.05
C ASP A 89 9.89 -3.33 14.49
N GLN A 90 8.69 -3.15 13.91
CA GLN A 90 7.52 -4.00 14.21
C GLN A 90 7.72 -5.47 13.79
N ILE A 91 8.30 -5.71 12.61
CA ILE A 91 8.56 -7.07 12.14
C ILE A 91 9.59 -7.75 13.04
N VAL A 92 10.65 -7.04 13.45
CA VAL A 92 11.68 -7.57 14.36
C VAL A 92 11.07 -7.86 15.74
N GLU A 93 10.25 -6.97 16.29
CA GLU A 93 9.53 -7.20 17.55
C GLU A 93 8.67 -8.47 17.48
N LEU A 94 7.89 -8.64 16.41
CA LEU A 94 7.08 -9.84 16.19
C LEU A 94 7.93 -11.11 15.94
N ALA A 95 9.11 -10.95 15.35
CA ALA A 95 10.04 -12.06 15.14
C ALA A 95 10.59 -12.59 16.46
N ASP A 96 10.92 -11.68 17.39
CA ASP A 96 11.55 -12.00 18.69
C ASP A 96 10.52 -12.31 19.79
N ASP A 97 9.22 -12.10 19.55
CA ASP A 97 8.14 -12.47 20.48
C ASP A 97 7.84 -13.98 20.39
N ASP A 98 8.15 -14.73 21.43
CA ASP A 98 7.91 -16.17 21.51
C ASP A 98 6.42 -16.56 21.48
N ASP A 99 5.52 -15.61 21.76
CA ASP A 99 4.08 -15.84 21.69
C ASP A 99 3.52 -15.70 20.25
N VAL A 100 4.27 -15.08 19.33
CA VAL A 100 3.92 -15.00 17.91
C VAL A 100 4.33 -16.28 17.20
N LEU A 101 3.37 -17.07 16.73
CA LEU A 101 3.60 -18.32 16.00
C LEU A 101 3.89 -18.09 14.52
N GLY A 102 3.17 -17.17 13.91
CA GLY A 102 3.26 -16.84 12.49
C GLY A 102 2.65 -15.48 12.20
N MET A 103 2.83 -14.99 10.98
CA MET A 103 2.34 -13.68 10.58
C MET A 103 1.59 -13.74 9.25
N VAL A 104 0.45 -13.05 9.19
CA VAL A 104 -0.21 -12.68 7.94
C VAL A 104 0.06 -11.20 7.67
N LEU A 105 0.87 -10.91 6.66
CA LEU A 105 1.12 -9.53 6.21
C LEU A 105 0.01 -9.12 5.24
N ARG A 106 -0.83 -8.18 5.64
CA ARG A 106 -1.87 -7.60 4.78
C ARG A 106 -1.30 -6.43 4.01
N VAL A 107 -1.09 -6.61 2.72
CA VAL A 107 -0.49 -5.59 1.83
C VAL A 107 -1.56 -4.93 0.98
N ASN A 108 -1.66 -3.59 1.08
CA ASN A 108 -2.45 -2.75 0.18
C ASN A 108 -1.61 -1.53 -0.20
N SER A 109 -0.68 -1.71 -1.15
CA SER A 109 0.38 -0.74 -1.45
C SER A 109 0.73 -0.71 -2.94
N PRO A 110 0.83 0.49 -3.54
CA PRO A 110 1.34 0.67 -4.91
C PRO A 110 2.87 0.53 -5.00
N GLY A 111 3.55 0.39 -3.85
CA GLY A 111 4.99 0.44 -3.72
C GLY A 111 5.51 1.77 -3.18
N GLY A 112 6.71 2.15 -3.57
CA GLY A 112 7.37 3.37 -3.12
C GLY A 112 8.89 3.25 -3.09
N SER A 113 9.54 3.66 -1.99
CA SER A 113 10.98 3.58 -1.83
C SER A 113 11.52 2.16 -2.02
N ALA A 114 12.42 2.00 -2.97
CA ALA A 114 13.11 0.73 -3.19
C ALA A 114 14.00 0.36 -1.99
N PHE A 115 14.63 1.34 -1.36
CA PHE A 115 15.46 1.15 -0.18
C PHE A 115 14.63 0.64 1.01
N ALA A 116 13.52 1.31 1.34
CA ALA A 116 12.65 0.86 2.42
C ALA A 116 12.04 -0.53 2.13
N SER A 117 11.70 -0.83 0.87
CA SER A 117 11.19 -2.14 0.47
C SER A 117 12.21 -3.26 0.71
N GLU A 118 13.49 -3.04 0.41
CA GLU A 118 14.56 -4.02 0.70
C GLU A 118 14.76 -4.21 2.20
N GLN A 119 14.73 -3.13 3.00
CA GLN A 119 14.86 -3.22 4.46
C GLN A 119 13.70 -4.03 5.08
N ILE A 120 12.48 -3.80 4.61
CA ILE A 120 11.29 -4.55 5.05
C ILE A 120 11.40 -6.02 4.61
N TRP A 121 11.81 -6.29 3.37
CA TRP A 121 12.00 -7.65 2.85
C TRP A 121 13.04 -8.42 3.69
N GLU A 122 14.14 -7.78 4.07
CA GLU A 122 15.16 -8.38 4.94
C GLU A 122 14.59 -8.70 6.32
N ALA A 123 13.87 -7.77 6.95
CA ALA A 123 13.23 -8.00 8.24
C ALA A 123 12.20 -9.16 8.19
N LEU A 124 11.46 -9.30 7.09
CA LEU A 124 10.55 -10.44 6.87
C LEU A 124 11.32 -11.78 6.73
N ASN A 125 12.50 -11.78 6.12
CA ASN A 125 13.37 -12.95 6.11
C ASN A 125 13.94 -13.27 7.50
N TYR A 126 14.28 -12.25 8.29
CA TYR A 126 14.64 -12.41 9.68
C TYR A 126 13.48 -13.07 10.47
N PHE A 127 12.25 -12.61 10.28
CA PHE A 127 11.05 -13.24 10.88
C PHE A 127 10.97 -14.75 10.51
N LYS A 128 11.13 -15.08 9.24
CA LYS A 128 11.12 -16.48 8.77
C LYS A 128 12.28 -17.30 9.34
N SER A 129 13.44 -16.69 9.58
CA SER A 129 14.61 -17.35 10.18
C SER A 129 14.36 -17.87 11.61
N LYS A 130 13.32 -17.32 12.30
CA LYS A 130 12.85 -17.81 13.60
C LYS A 130 11.93 -19.03 13.49
N ASN A 131 11.88 -19.69 12.34
CA ASN A 131 10.97 -20.81 12.02
C ASN A 131 9.47 -20.45 12.12
N LYS A 132 9.13 -19.18 11.94
CA LYS A 132 7.75 -18.67 11.90
C LYS A 132 7.28 -18.54 10.45
N LYS A 133 6.05 -18.96 10.17
CA LYS A 133 5.47 -18.86 8.83
C LYS A 133 5.01 -17.44 8.54
N LEU A 134 5.32 -17.00 7.31
CA LEU A 134 4.89 -15.73 6.76
C LEU A 134 3.91 -15.98 5.60
N TYR A 135 2.64 -15.59 5.76
CA TYR A 135 1.69 -15.52 4.66
C TYR A 135 1.43 -14.07 4.30
N VAL A 136 1.12 -13.83 3.03
CA VAL A 136 0.72 -12.51 2.53
C VAL A 136 -0.70 -12.57 2.05
N SER A 137 -1.51 -11.57 2.41
CA SER A 137 -2.83 -11.31 1.83
C SER A 137 -2.80 -9.96 1.14
N MET A 138 -2.93 -9.96 -0.19
CA MET A 138 -2.98 -8.74 -0.99
C MET A 138 -4.37 -8.11 -0.95
N GLY A 139 -4.42 -6.77 -0.89
CA GLY A 139 -5.64 -5.98 -0.96
C GLY A 139 -6.06 -5.66 -2.39
N ASP A 140 -6.51 -4.42 -2.60
CA ASP A 140 -6.87 -3.94 -3.94
C ASP A 140 -5.65 -3.95 -4.85
N TYR A 141 -4.50 -3.61 -4.30
CA TYR A 141 -3.21 -3.65 -4.99
C TYR A 141 -2.06 -4.01 -4.05
N ALA A 142 -1.11 -4.78 -4.57
CA ALA A 142 0.18 -5.08 -3.96
C ALA A 142 1.22 -5.11 -5.10
N ALA A 143 1.66 -3.91 -5.51
CA ALA A 143 2.43 -3.72 -6.73
C ALA A 143 3.79 -3.10 -6.46
N SER A 144 4.77 -3.37 -7.32
CA SER A 144 6.12 -2.82 -7.25
C SER A 144 6.75 -3.06 -5.88
N GLY A 145 7.09 -2.04 -5.08
CA GLY A 145 7.56 -2.22 -3.70
C GLY A 145 6.60 -3.03 -2.82
N GLY A 146 5.27 -2.93 -3.05
CA GLY A 146 4.28 -3.78 -2.37
C GLY A 146 4.42 -5.26 -2.74
N TYR A 147 4.78 -5.58 -4.00
CA TYR A 147 5.13 -6.94 -4.40
C TYR A 147 6.50 -7.36 -3.87
N TYR A 148 7.45 -6.42 -3.83
CA TYR A 148 8.79 -6.64 -3.27
C TYR A 148 8.74 -7.22 -1.86
N ILE A 149 7.99 -6.56 -0.96
CA ILE A 149 7.84 -7.02 0.42
C ILE A 149 6.99 -8.30 0.54
N SER A 150 6.26 -8.67 -0.52
CA SER A 150 5.38 -9.84 -0.55
C SER A 150 6.07 -11.10 -1.09
N CYS A 151 7.00 -10.93 -2.05
CA CYS A 151 7.49 -12.02 -2.89
C CYS A 151 8.19 -13.16 -2.13
N GLY A 152 8.76 -12.88 -0.95
CA GLY A 152 9.45 -13.86 -0.10
C GLY A 152 8.56 -14.64 0.86
N ALA A 153 7.24 -14.46 0.83
CA ALA A 153 6.31 -15.16 1.72
C ALA A 153 6.25 -16.67 1.43
N ASP A 154 5.92 -17.47 2.46
CA ASP A 154 5.67 -18.89 2.30
C ASP A 154 4.40 -19.17 1.48
N LYS A 155 3.41 -18.26 1.54
CA LYS A 155 2.18 -18.34 0.75
C LYS A 155 1.60 -16.94 0.51
N ILE A 156 1.16 -16.68 -0.71
CA ILE A 156 0.59 -15.40 -1.14
C ILE A 156 -0.84 -15.61 -1.60
N PHE A 157 -1.77 -14.89 -0.95
CA PHE A 157 -3.19 -14.84 -1.28
C PHE A 157 -3.52 -13.51 -1.96
N ALA A 158 -4.31 -13.56 -3.01
CA ALA A 158 -4.83 -12.38 -3.69
C ALA A 158 -6.28 -12.60 -4.13
N ASP A 159 -7.07 -11.54 -4.22
CA ASP A 159 -8.35 -11.60 -4.92
C ASP A 159 -8.14 -11.69 -6.43
N ARG A 160 -9.16 -12.15 -7.17
CA ARG A 160 -9.09 -12.27 -8.65
C ARG A 160 -8.80 -10.94 -9.33
N THR A 161 -9.25 -9.85 -8.73
CA THR A 161 -9.17 -8.48 -9.24
C THR A 161 -8.02 -7.68 -8.64
N THR A 162 -7.32 -8.18 -7.64
CA THR A 162 -6.12 -7.55 -7.07
C THR A 162 -5.14 -7.15 -8.16
N ILE A 163 -4.67 -5.93 -8.15
CA ILE A 163 -3.61 -5.45 -9.04
C ILE A 163 -2.27 -5.75 -8.37
N THR A 164 -1.39 -6.52 -9.05
CA THR A 164 -0.09 -6.93 -8.49
C THR A 164 1.01 -6.97 -9.55
N GLY A 165 2.20 -7.45 -9.19
CA GLY A 165 3.37 -7.43 -10.06
C GLY A 165 3.99 -6.04 -10.09
N SER A 166 3.96 -5.36 -11.24
CA SER A 166 4.70 -4.11 -11.47
C SER A 166 6.16 -4.23 -11.00
N ILE A 167 6.79 -5.38 -11.32
CA ILE A 167 8.18 -5.66 -10.98
C ILE A 167 9.05 -4.80 -11.87
N GLY A 168 9.41 -3.62 -11.36
CA GLY A 168 10.15 -2.60 -12.09
C GLY A 168 10.67 -1.52 -11.16
N VAL A 169 11.62 -0.75 -11.65
CA VAL A 169 12.26 0.35 -10.92
C VAL A 169 12.38 1.53 -11.85
N PHE A 170 12.06 2.71 -11.39
CA PHE A 170 12.30 3.95 -12.11
C PHE A 170 12.91 5.00 -11.19
N GLY A 171 13.59 5.97 -11.78
CA GLY A 171 14.09 7.15 -11.10
C GLY A 171 13.51 8.41 -11.75
N MET A 172 13.06 9.36 -10.93
CA MET A 172 12.58 10.65 -11.38
C MET A 172 13.41 11.75 -10.74
N ILE A 173 14.11 12.52 -11.57
CA ILE A 173 14.93 13.64 -11.13
C ILE A 173 14.45 14.88 -11.88
N PRO A 174 13.78 15.82 -11.19
CA PRO A 174 13.32 17.05 -11.85
C PRO A 174 14.49 17.94 -12.23
N ASP A 175 14.46 18.47 -13.45
CA ASP A 175 15.38 19.50 -13.94
C ASP A 175 14.60 20.82 -14.12
N LEU A 176 14.84 21.76 -13.24
CA LEU A 176 14.22 23.09 -13.24
C LEU A 176 15.14 24.16 -13.81
N SER A 177 16.33 23.79 -14.34
CA SER A 177 17.36 24.74 -14.81
C SER A 177 16.81 25.72 -15.86
N GLY A 178 16.09 25.22 -16.87
CA GLY A 178 15.48 26.07 -17.90
C GLY A 178 14.39 27.01 -17.34
N LEU A 179 13.61 26.58 -16.37
CA LEU A 179 12.61 27.44 -15.71
C LEU A 179 13.32 28.60 -14.99
N VAL A 180 14.34 28.28 -14.22
CA VAL A 180 15.03 29.26 -13.36
C VAL A 180 15.88 30.21 -14.18
N THR A 181 16.61 29.71 -15.16
CA THR A 181 17.50 30.58 -15.99
C THR A 181 16.72 31.33 -17.06
N ASP A 182 15.89 30.65 -17.86
CA ASP A 182 15.28 31.25 -19.05
C ASP A 182 14.04 32.08 -18.73
N LYS A 183 13.28 31.72 -17.67
CA LYS A 183 12.04 32.42 -17.29
C LYS A 183 12.25 33.44 -16.18
N PHE A 184 13.09 33.14 -15.20
CA PHE A 184 13.33 34.02 -14.06
C PHE A 184 14.64 34.82 -14.18
N GLY A 185 15.50 34.50 -15.14
CA GLY A 185 16.79 35.17 -15.35
C GLY A 185 17.78 34.97 -14.19
N ILE A 186 17.61 33.93 -13.40
CA ILE A 186 18.48 33.63 -12.26
C ILE A 186 19.60 32.70 -12.74
N THR A 187 20.84 33.11 -12.52
CA THR A 187 22.03 32.32 -12.83
C THR A 187 22.67 31.82 -11.53
N PHE A 188 23.20 30.60 -11.57
CA PHE A 188 23.95 30.00 -10.45
C PHE A 188 25.43 29.98 -10.78
N SER A 189 26.25 30.22 -9.77
CA SER A 189 27.70 29.98 -9.84
C SER A 189 28.01 28.93 -8.79
N THR A 190 28.36 27.74 -9.24
CA THR A 190 28.64 26.57 -8.37
C THR A 190 30.14 26.41 -8.19
N VAL A 191 30.51 26.01 -6.97
CA VAL A 191 31.88 25.60 -6.64
C VAL A 191 31.80 24.15 -6.18
N GLU A 192 32.33 23.26 -6.99
CA GLU A 192 32.28 21.82 -6.72
C GLU A 192 33.60 21.29 -6.19
N THR A 193 33.53 20.41 -5.21
CA THR A 193 34.71 19.67 -4.71
C THR A 193 35.09 18.50 -5.60
N ASN A 194 34.15 18.01 -6.38
CA ASN A 194 34.34 16.92 -7.38
C ASN A 194 33.21 16.96 -8.41
N PRO A 195 33.36 16.31 -9.58
CA PRO A 195 32.39 16.35 -10.69
C PRO A 195 30.98 15.80 -10.36
N ASN A 196 30.80 15.14 -9.21
CA ASN A 196 29.52 14.56 -8.80
C ASN A 196 28.92 15.26 -7.57
N ALA A 197 29.50 16.36 -7.10
CA ALA A 197 29.03 17.04 -5.90
C ALA A 197 27.58 17.54 -6.04
N MET A 198 27.13 17.86 -7.26
CA MET A 198 25.82 18.38 -7.59
C MET A 198 24.86 17.33 -8.19
N LEU A 199 25.09 16.03 -7.95
CA LEU A 199 24.29 14.95 -8.53
C LEU A 199 22.77 15.08 -8.23
N ALA A 200 22.41 15.68 -7.10
CA ALA A 200 21.02 15.90 -6.69
C ALA A 200 20.52 17.33 -6.96
N SER A 201 21.26 18.15 -7.72
CA SER A 201 20.81 19.51 -8.06
C SER A 201 19.60 19.46 -8.99
N THR A 202 18.59 20.28 -8.68
CA THR A 202 17.44 20.48 -9.55
C THR A 202 17.55 21.72 -10.41
N VAL A 203 18.59 22.55 -10.18
CA VAL A 203 18.80 23.84 -10.88
C VAL A 203 19.95 23.80 -11.89
N GLU A 204 20.65 22.69 -11.99
CA GLU A 204 21.65 22.41 -13.00
C GLU A 204 21.31 21.07 -13.69
N PRO A 205 21.42 21.02 -15.03
CA PRO A 205 21.16 19.81 -15.78
C PRO A 205 22.22 18.76 -15.47
N LEU A 206 21.77 17.49 -15.34
CA LEU A 206 22.68 16.37 -15.15
C LEU A 206 23.59 16.17 -16.36
N SER A 207 24.88 15.99 -16.11
CA SER A 207 25.86 15.58 -17.13
C SER A 207 25.57 14.16 -17.64
N ALA A 208 26.11 13.79 -18.80
CA ALA A 208 25.98 12.44 -19.33
C ALA A 208 26.51 11.37 -18.34
N ALA A 209 27.66 11.63 -17.72
CA ALA A 209 28.25 10.71 -16.73
C ALA A 209 27.35 10.53 -15.48
N GLN A 210 26.68 11.59 -15.04
CA GLN A 210 25.74 11.53 -13.92
C GLN A 210 24.48 10.75 -14.30
N LYS A 211 23.92 10.98 -15.51
CA LYS A 211 22.80 10.20 -16.04
C LYS A 211 23.13 8.71 -16.13
N ASP A 212 24.31 8.37 -16.64
CA ASP A 212 24.79 6.98 -16.72
C ASP A 212 24.96 6.35 -15.31
N ALA A 213 25.41 7.13 -14.33
CA ALA A 213 25.55 6.64 -12.96
C ALA A 213 24.18 6.32 -12.33
N ILE A 214 23.19 7.19 -12.55
CA ILE A 214 21.83 6.98 -12.10
C ILE A 214 21.20 5.77 -12.80
N GLN A 215 21.37 5.66 -14.12
CA GLN A 215 20.87 4.54 -14.89
C GLN A 215 21.41 3.19 -14.37
N ARG A 216 22.72 3.11 -14.14
CA ARG A 216 23.32 1.92 -13.52
C ARG A 216 22.74 1.62 -12.13
N SER A 217 22.44 2.64 -11.33
CA SER A 217 21.81 2.44 -10.02
C SER A 217 20.42 1.83 -10.16
N VAL A 218 19.60 2.33 -11.09
CA VAL A 218 18.26 1.78 -11.40
C VAL A 218 18.36 0.34 -11.87
N GLU A 219 19.31 0.03 -12.77
CA GLU A 219 19.54 -1.34 -13.27
C GLU A 219 19.97 -2.30 -12.16
N ASN A 220 20.86 -1.87 -11.27
CA ASN A 220 21.29 -2.69 -10.13
C ASN A 220 20.11 -2.99 -9.18
N ILE A 221 19.26 -2.01 -8.90
CA ILE A 221 18.08 -2.20 -8.05
C ILE A 221 17.06 -3.11 -8.75
N TYR A 222 16.87 -2.97 -10.06
CA TYR A 222 16.01 -3.85 -10.85
C TYR A 222 16.51 -5.31 -10.85
N ASP A 223 17.82 -5.51 -11.02
CA ASP A 223 18.43 -6.84 -10.93
C ASP A 223 18.27 -7.43 -9.54
N LEU A 224 18.46 -6.64 -8.49
CA LEU A 224 18.20 -7.06 -7.12
C LEU A 224 16.74 -7.46 -6.91
N PHE A 225 15.78 -6.61 -7.32
CA PHE A 225 14.36 -6.91 -7.19
C PHE A 225 13.97 -8.21 -7.91
N THR A 226 14.39 -8.36 -9.17
CA THR A 226 14.09 -9.59 -9.93
C THR A 226 14.73 -10.83 -9.32
N SER A 227 15.92 -10.72 -8.70
CA SER A 227 16.53 -11.80 -7.92
C SER A 227 15.70 -12.16 -6.69
N ARG A 228 15.24 -11.17 -5.90
CA ARG A 228 14.37 -11.42 -4.72
C ARG A 228 13.08 -12.15 -5.09
N VAL A 229 12.48 -11.75 -6.23
CA VAL A 229 11.29 -12.43 -6.74
C VAL A 229 11.63 -13.86 -7.20
N ALA A 230 12.73 -14.05 -7.91
CA ALA A 230 13.17 -15.37 -8.36
C ALA A 230 13.36 -16.32 -7.18
N ASP A 231 14.07 -15.88 -6.14
CA ASP A 231 14.31 -16.66 -4.93
C ASP A 231 13.00 -16.98 -4.19
N GLY A 232 12.17 -15.97 -3.94
CA GLY A 232 10.93 -16.12 -3.18
C GLY A 232 9.84 -16.92 -3.90
N ARG A 233 9.82 -16.88 -5.24
CA ARG A 233 8.82 -17.58 -6.07
C ARG A 233 9.34 -18.85 -6.70
N HIS A 234 10.60 -19.22 -6.43
CA HIS A 234 11.26 -20.41 -6.98
C HIS A 234 11.26 -20.44 -8.52
N LEU A 235 11.45 -19.26 -9.13
CA LEU A 235 11.54 -19.06 -10.57
C LEU A 235 12.98 -18.75 -10.97
N SER A 236 13.32 -18.97 -12.25
CA SER A 236 14.58 -18.41 -12.76
C SER A 236 14.44 -16.86 -12.90
N GLN A 237 15.54 -16.14 -12.68
CA GLN A 237 15.52 -14.68 -12.84
C GLN A 237 15.12 -14.25 -14.26
N ASP A 238 15.50 -15.03 -15.29
CA ASP A 238 15.08 -14.78 -16.67
C ASP A 238 13.57 -14.95 -16.85
N SER A 239 12.97 -15.96 -16.21
CA SER A 239 11.51 -16.12 -16.20
C SER A 239 10.81 -14.95 -15.51
N VAL A 240 11.39 -14.45 -14.42
CA VAL A 240 10.89 -13.24 -13.74
C VAL A 240 11.02 -12.02 -14.66
N LYS A 241 12.18 -11.80 -15.29
CA LYS A 241 12.39 -10.67 -16.23
C LYS A 241 11.40 -10.71 -17.40
N ALA A 242 11.02 -11.89 -17.89
CA ALA A 242 10.03 -12.04 -18.96
C ALA A 242 8.63 -11.53 -18.60
N ILE A 243 8.26 -11.51 -17.32
CA ILE A 243 6.97 -11.03 -16.82
C ILE A 243 7.07 -9.72 -16.01
N ALA A 244 8.29 -9.16 -15.87
CA ALA A 244 8.60 -7.94 -15.14
C ALA A 244 8.51 -6.68 -16.03
N GLU A 245 9.48 -5.78 -15.97
CA GLU A 245 9.53 -4.51 -16.71
C GLU A 245 8.36 -3.58 -16.37
N GLY A 246 7.93 -3.58 -15.12
CA GLY A 246 6.82 -2.74 -14.65
C GLY A 246 5.43 -3.22 -15.06
N ARG A 247 5.30 -4.37 -15.73
CA ARG A 247 3.98 -4.90 -16.12
C ARG A 247 3.16 -5.23 -14.89
N VAL A 248 1.90 -4.80 -14.92
CA VAL A 248 0.90 -5.09 -13.90
C VAL A 248 0.05 -6.28 -14.30
N TRP A 249 -0.35 -7.07 -13.30
CA TRP A 249 -1.15 -8.27 -13.47
C TRP A 249 -2.33 -8.25 -12.52
N ILE A 250 -3.49 -8.73 -12.96
CA ILE A 250 -4.60 -9.00 -12.04
C ILE A 250 -4.37 -10.36 -11.36
N GLY A 251 -4.91 -10.54 -10.16
CA GLY A 251 -4.70 -11.74 -9.34
C GLY A 251 -5.02 -13.04 -10.07
N SER A 252 -6.09 -13.07 -10.89
CA SER A 252 -6.44 -14.23 -11.72
C SER A 252 -5.38 -14.58 -12.77
N ARG A 253 -4.54 -13.64 -13.19
CA ARG A 253 -3.40 -13.90 -14.07
C ARG A 253 -2.12 -14.16 -13.26
N ALA A 254 -1.95 -13.47 -12.16
CA ALA A 254 -0.79 -13.59 -11.29
C ALA A 254 -0.58 -15.02 -10.76
N ILE A 255 -1.66 -15.74 -10.43
CA ILE A 255 -1.58 -17.15 -10.03
C ILE A 255 -1.09 -18.05 -11.17
N GLN A 256 -1.47 -17.78 -12.41
CA GLN A 256 -1.06 -18.58 -13.58
C GLN A 256 0.43 -18.42 -13.93
N ILE A 257 1.02 -17.28 -13.57
CA ILE A 257 2.43 -16.95 -13.85
C ILE A 257 3.34 -17.10 -12.63
N GLY A 258 2.81 -17.68 -11.52
CA GLY A 258 3.59 -18.00 -10.33
C GLY A 258 3.85 -16.85 -9.35
N LEU A 259 3.22 -15.69 -9.54
CA LEU A 259 3.37 -14.54 -8.63
C LEU A 259 2.47 -14.62 -7.38
N VAL A 260 1.40 -15.42 -7.43
CA VAL A 260 0.44 -15.66 -6.35
C VAL A 260 0.23 -17.15 -6.20
N ASP A 261 -0.03 -17.63 -5.00
CA ASP A 261 -0.21 -19.06 -4.71
C ASP A 261 -1.68 -19.46 -4.68
N GLU A 262 -2.55 -18.56 -4.18
CA GLU A 262 -3.96 -18.89 -3.98
C GLU A 262 -4.87 -17.67 -4.20
N ILE A 263 -6.01 -17.90 -4.81
CA ILE A 263 -7.08 -16.89 -4.86
C ILE A 263 -7.84 -16.96 -3.55
N GLY A 264 -7.78 -15.89 -2.78
CA GLY A 264 -8.41 -15.84 -1.47
C GLY A 264 -8.33 -14.46 -0.82
N SER A 265 -9.16 -14.27 0.18
CA SER A 265 -9.28 -13.06 0.99
C SER A 265 -8.28 -13.03 2.16
N LEU A 266 -8.31 -11.96 2.96
CA LEU A 266 -7.59 -11.92 4.24
C LEU A 266 -8.06 -13.02 5.20
N ALA A 267 -9.37 -13.31 5.21
CA ALA A 267 -9.92 -14.36 6.06
C ALA A 267 -9.39 -15.75 5.67
N ASP A 268 -9.24 -16.01 4.36
CA ASP A 268 -8.68 -17.28 3.88
C ASP A 268 -7.20 -17.42 4.29
N ALA A 269 -6.42 -16.35 4.18
CA ALA A 269 -5.03 -16.33 4.62
C ALA A 269 -4.90 -16.56 6.15
N ILE A 270 -5.77 -15.93 6.94
CA ILE A 270 -5.83 -16.13 8.40
C ILE A 270 -6.22 -17.56 8.74
N ASN A 271 -7.28 -18.09 8.14
CA ASN A 271 -7.72 -19.46 8.38
C ASN A 271 -6.65 -20.48 8.02
N ALA A 272 -5.98 -20.30 6.88
CA ALA A 272 -4.87 -21.16 6.48
C ALA A 272 -3.69 -21.11 7.49
N MET A 273 -3.45 -19.97 8.13
CA MET A 273 -2.41 -19.83 9.16
C MET A 273 -2.87 -20.44 10.49
N VAL A 274 -4.14 -20.28 10.87
CA VAL A 274 -4.75 -20.90 12.04
C VAL A 274 -4.70 -22.43 11.92
N ASP A 275 -5.07 -22.97 10.76
CA ASP A 275 -5.00 -24.40 10.47
C ASP A 275 -3.55 -24.92 10.49
N GLN A 276 -2.59 -24.12 10.00
CA GLN A 276 -1.15 -24.48 10.00
C GLN A 276 -0.60 -24.73 11.40
N TYR A 277 -1.11 -24.01 12.41
CA TYR A 277 -0.63 -24.09 13.78
C TYR A 277 -1.61 -24.79 14.74
N ASP A 278 -2.75 -25.27 14.24
CA ASP A 278 -3.82 -25.94 15.03
C ASP A 278 -4.23 -25.13 16.26
N ILE A 279 -4.52 -23.83 16.05
CA ILE A 279 -4.94 -22.91 17.11
C ILE A 279 -6.37 -22.41 16.89
N SER A 280 -6.92 -21.69 17.87
CA SER A 280 -8.25 -21.08 17.75
C SER A 280 -8.19 -19.82 16.88
N SER A 281 -9.24 -19.58 16.09
CA SER A 281 -9.42 -18.29 15.37
C SER A 281 -9.53 -17.07 16.29
N ASN A 282 -9.72 -17.28 17.61
CA ASN A 282 -9.70 -16.21 18.61
C ASN A 282 -8.26 -15.77 18.97
N ASP A 283 -7.25 -16.57 18.61
CA ASP A 283 -5.84 -16.28 18.91
C ASP A 283 -5.17 -15.54 17.74
N VAL A 284 -5.83 -14.49 17.23
CA VAL A 284 -5.32 -13.64 16.13
C VAL A 284 -5.29 -12.18 16.60
N LYS A 285 -4.13 -11.52 16.46
CA LYS A 285 -3.94 -10.11 16.86
C LYS A 285 -3.58 -9.25 15.66
N ALA A 286 -4.21 -8.09 15.56
CA ALA A 286 -3.90 -7.09 14.53
C ALA A 286 -2.78 -6.15 14.98
N TYR A 287 -1.89 -5.79 14.04
CA TYR A 287 -0.76 -4.86 14.23
C TYR A 287 -0.70 -3.82 13.10
N PRO A 288 -0.28 -2.57 13.36
CA PRO A 288 0.05 -2.04 14.67
C PRO A 288 -1.16 -2.02 15.60
N GLN A 289 -0.95 -2.27 16.87
CA GLN A 289 -1.99 -2.03 17.86
C GLN A 289 -2.21 -0.51 17.96
N VAL A 290 -3.35 -0.05 17.46
CA VAL A 290 -3.72 1.36 17.61
C VAL A 290 -4.07 1.57 19.07
N LYS A 291 -3.14 2.13 19.83
CA LYS A 291 -3.44 2.72 21.15
C LYS A 291 -4.22 4.00 20.85
N GLU A 292 -5.55 3.89 20.67
CA GLU A 292 -6.39 5.08 20.63
C GLU A 292 -6.15 5.87 21.92
N LYS A 293 -5.60 7.07 21.79
CA LYS A 293 -5.52 7.97 22.94
C LYS A 293 -6.95 8.33 23.32
N ILE A 294 -7.35 8.02 24.52
CA ILE A 294 -8.71 8.24 25.07
C ILE A 294 -9.23 9.65 24.75
N TRP A 295 -8.34 10.65 24.70
CA TRP A 295 -8.72 12.02 24.35
C TRP A 295 -9.06 12.22 22.86
N GLU A 296 -8.50 11.43 21.93
CA GLU A 296 -8.85 11.45 20.49
C GLU A 296 -10.24 10.85 20.27
N GLN A 297 -10.58 9.83 21.01
CA GLN A 297 -11.92 9.24 21.03
C GLN A 297 -12.95 10.25 21.57
N ILE A 298 -12.64 10.93 22.68
CA ILE A 298 -13.48 11.98 23.28
C ILE A 298 -13.66 13.16 22.32
N LEU A 299 -12.62 13.57 21.59
CA LEU A 299 -12.69 14.63 20.57
C LEU A 299 -13.56 14.25 19.37
N ARG A 300 -13.50 13.00 18.94
CA ARG A 300 -14.34 12.47 17.85
C ARG A 300 -15.82 12.37 18.29
N GLU A 301 -16.08 11.90 19.50
CA GLU A 301 -17.43 11.81 20.09
C GLU A 301 -18.05 13.17 20.41
N SER A 302 -17.22 14.19 20.70
CA SER A 302 -17.69 15.55 21.00
C SER A 302 -17.97 16.43 19.76
N GLY A 303 -17.81 15.91 18.54
CA GLY A 303 -18.07 16.67 17.30
C GLY A 303 -17.14 17.86 17.04
N GLY A 304 -16.03 17.95 17.75
CA GLY A 304 -15.22 19.17 17.89
C GLY A 304 -14.26 19.53 16.76
N LEU A 305 -14.22 18.80 15.63
CA LEU A 305 -13.27 19.10 14.54
C LEU A 305 -13.95 19.49 13.21
N ASP A 306 -15.23 19.23 13.05
CA ASP A 306 -15.93 19.58 11.79
C ASP A 306 -16.27 21.08 11.64
N ASP A 307 -16.15 21.87 12.70
CA ASP A 307 -16.47 23.30 12.71
C ASP A 307 -15.27 24.26 12.53
N LEU A 308 -14.06 23.77 12.45
CA LEU A 308 -12.89 24.60 12.11
C LEU A 308 -12.83 24.80 10.60
N LYS A 309 -13.60 25.75 10.10
CA LYS A 309 -13.46 26.28 8.74
C LYS A 309 -12.10 26.98 8.61
N VAL A 310 -11.09 26.21 8.15
CA VAL A 310 -9.90 26.81 7.58
C VAL A 310 -10.31 27.48 6.26
N PRO A 311 -9.84 28.72 5.97
CA PRO A 311 -10.19 29.38 4.70
C PRO A 311 -9.87 28.46 3.53
N ALA A 312 -10.85 28.22 2.69
CA ALA A 312 -10.78 27.27 1.61
C ALA A 312 -9.70 27.64 0.59
N PHE A 313 -8.56 26.97 0.67
CA PHE A 313 -7.85 26.64 -0.56
C PHE A 313 -8.70 25.57 -1.28
N ASP A 314 -8.89 25.76 -2.59
CA ASP A 314 -9.53 24.78 -3.44
C ASP A 314 -8.85 23.40 -3.20
N THR A 315 -9.67 22.38 -3.00
CA THR A 315 -9.21 21.01 -2.69
C THR A 315 -8.19 20.50 -3.71
N ARG A 316 -8.31 20.94 -4.96
CA ARG A 316 -7.39 20.64 -6.05
C ARG A 316 -6.02 21.29 -5.85
N THR A 317 -5.98 22.55 -5.45
CA THR A 317 -4.73 23.28 -5.16
C THR A 317 -4.00 22.70 -3.96
N LEU A 318 -4.74 22.25 -2.92
CA LEU A 318 -4.14 21.55 -1.77
C LEU A 318 -3.56 20.19 -2.17
N GLN A 319 -4.25 19.43 -3.01
CA GLN A 319 -3.75 18.15 -3.53
C GLN A 319 -2.51 18.33 -4.41
N GLU A 320 -2.47 19.36 -5.25
CA GLU A 320 -1.32 19.68 -6.09
C GLU A 320 -0.11 20.12 -5.25
N LEU A 321 -0.30 20.95 -4.22
CA LEU A 321 0.76 21.35 -3.29
C LEU A 321 1.25 20.16 -2.46
N GLU A 322 0.37 19.29 -2.02
CA GLU A 322 0.72 18.07 -1.29
C GLU A 322 1.50 17.10 -2.17
N MET A 323 1.12 16.95 -3.45
CA MET A 323 1.85 16.14 -4.42
C MET A 323 3.26 16.68 -4.66
N VAL A 324 3.43 18.01 -4.80
CA VAL A 324 4.76 18.65 -4.94
C VAL A 324 5.61 18.47 -3.68
N ALA A 325 5.01 18.58 -2.49
CA ALA A 325 5.71 18.33 -1.23
C ALA A 325 6.17 16.88 -1.12
N ARG A 326 5.32 15.92 -1.47
CA ARG A 326 5.66 14.47 -1.50
C ARG A 326 6.79 14.15 -2.48
N LEU A 327 6.80 14.78 -3.66
CA LEU A 327 7.88 14.63 -4.65
C LEU A 327 9.21 15.13 -4.13
N ARG A 328 9.22 16.19 -3.32
CA ARG A 328 10.42 16.75 -2.71
C ARG A 328 11.04 15.88 -1.62
N GLU A 329 10.19 15.15 -0.88
CA GLU A 329 10.60 14.27 0.23
C GLU A 329 10.84 12.82 -0.24
N ALA A 330 10.40 12.46 -1.44
CA ALA A 330 10.53 11.10 -1.94
C ALA A 330 11.97 10.78 -2.35
N ASN A 331 12.38 9.53 -2.08
CA ASN A 331 13.61 9.00 -2.65
C ASN A 331 13.52 9.04 -4.19
N PRO A 332 14.53 9.56 -4.90
CA PRO A 332 14.49 9.68 -6.37
C PRO A 332 14.42 8.33 -7.10
N ILE A 333 14.76 7.22 -6.41
CA ILE A 333 14.69 5.86 -6.99
C ILE A 333 13.57 5.10 -6.29
N GLN A 334 12.57 4.70 -7.06
CA GLN A 334 11.35 4.10 -6.54
C GLN A 334 11.03 2.77 -7.22
N ALA A 335 10.56 1.83 -6.43
CA ALA A 335 9.79 0.68 -6.85
C ALA A 335 8.31 0.97 -6.57
N ARG A 336 7.65 1.69 -7.47
CA ARG A 336 6.27 2.18 -7.33
C ARG A 336 5.49 1.96 -8.61
N MET A 337 4.25 1.55 -8.50
CA MET A 337 3.30 1.57 -9.59
C MET A 337 2.86 3.01 -9.85
N GLU A 338 2.92 3.47 -11.10
CA GLU A 338 2.39 4.78 -11.47
C GLU A 338 0.88 4.85 -11.18
N LEU A 339 0.46 5.95 -10.56
CA LEU A 339 -0.96 6.23 -10.39
C LEU A 339 -1.54 6.55 -11.77
N MET A 340 -2.36 5.65 -12.29
CA MET A 340 -3.18 5.96 -13.47
C MET A 340 -4.32 6.88 -13.00
N TYR A 341 -4.17 8.18 -13.24
CA TYR A 341 -5.30 9.09 -13.16
C TYR A 341 -6.15 8.88 -14.43
N PHE A 342 -7.33 8.36 -14.26
CA PHE A 342 -8.36 8.40 -15.30
C PHE A 342 -9.05 9.76 -15.18
N GLU A 343 -8.80 10.65 -16.15
CA GLU A 343 -9.55 11.91 -16.31
C GLU A 343 -11.01 11.62 -16.69
#